data_f80b4cb2c43cca512fd1fef7ad21e96d
#
_entry.id   f80b4cb2c43cca512fd1fef7ad21e96d
#
_cell.length_a   1.000
_cell.length_b   1.000
_cell.length_c   1.000
_cell.angle_alpha   90.00
_cell.angle_beta   90.00
_cell.angle_gamma   90.00
#
_symmetry.space_group_name_H-M   'P 1'
#
loop_
_entity.id
_entity.type
_entity.pdbx_description
1 polymer ?
#
loop_
_entity_poly.entity_id
_entity_poly.type
_entity_poly.pdbx_seq_one_letter_code
_entity_poly.pdbx_strand_id
1 'polypeptide(L)'
;MGDNKENSSTNKGLVTIIIGLILIIAALVLFILFGKEKKSGDKKVEEEKSTPYQVVEAESTKTDAEEKEKTDEEVKGDIYAEFTFEGDSWGDEPTNNINIAITNKSDKDLSDWEIRIPGFKGAEIQGHWNGTFTLEENSDVLIITSTGEDWNKTVKAGTELQNIGGTIKFRSKEQYEALKNVKPVLYSAGKEIKAEEKAEDPKTKETDSVKENEKEKKEVSKKIAPADVSGTPVSNHGALRVDGCDLVDKNGDAYQLKGISTHGIAWFPDFVNKDAFKTLRDEWGANVIRLAMYTAESGGYCTDGDKDKLKGLVDNGVDYATELGMYVIIDWHILSDNDPNQNKDEAIAFFDEMSKKYADYPNVLFEICNEPNGGTQWPQIKKYADELIPVIKANKEDAVIIVGTPTWSQDVDIAAEDPIEGYSNIMYTLHFYAATHKDNIRSKLETARSKGLAIFITEFSICDASGNGGVDYDSAKDWFKLIDKYNISYAAWNLANKNETSSLIRSDCSKTSGWNDEELSDTGLWLKKQMNY
;
A
#
# COMPACT_ATOMS: atom_id res chain seq x y z
N MET A 1 20.77 -71.15 8.05
CA MET A 1 21.73 -70.84 6.99
C MET A 1 20.92 -70.35 5.80
N GLY A 2 20.97 -69.04 5.54
CA GLY A 2 20.24 -68.39 4.47
C GLY A 2 20.65 -66.91 4.48
N ASP A 3 21.48 -66.52 3.50
CA ASP A 3 22.32 -65.33 3.51
C ASP A 3 21.57 -64.02 3.35
N ASN A 4 21.93 -63.05 4.16
CA ASN A 4 21.74 -61.61 3.95
C ASN A 4 22.65 -61.11 2.80
N LYS A 5 22.05 -60.77 1.66
CA LYS A 5 22.68 -59.94 0.63
C LYS A 5 21.62 -59.09 -0.08
N GLU A 6 21.29 -57.94 0.55
CA GLU A 6 20.67 -56.81 -0.14
C GLU A 6 20.80 -55.60 0.78
N ASN A 7 21.82 -54.76 0.56
CA ASN A 7 21.87 -53.35 0.97
C ASN A 7 23.24 -52.68 0.67
N SER A 8 23.83 -52.92 -0.51
CA SER A 8 25.11 -52.29 -0.88
C SER A 8 25.04 -51.41 -2.15
N SER A 9 23.90 -51.42 -2.85
CA SER A 9 23.79 -50.70 -4.15
C SER A 9 23.25 -49.29 -4.02
N THR A 10 22.40 -49.02 -3.03
CA THR A 10 21.72 -47.71 -2.87
C THR A 10 22.65 -46.62 -2.32
N ASN A 11 23.64 -46.99 -1.50
CA ASN A 11 24.57 -45.99 -0.92
C ASN A 11 25.65 -45.50 -1.89
N LYS A 12 26.00 -46.25 -2.95
CA LYS A 12 27.00 -45.81 -3.92
C LYS A 12 26.44 -44.75 -4.87
N GLY A 13 25.17 -44.83 -5.25
CA GLY A 13 24.51 -43.82 -6.09
C GLY A 13 24.38 -42.47 -5.39
N LEU A 14 24.00 -42.47 -4.11
CA LEU A 14 23.83 -41.26 -3.33
C LEU A 14 25.16 -40.52 -3.09
N VAL A 15 26.23 -41.26 -2.80
CA VAL A 15 27.58 -40.70 -2.62
C VAL A 15 28.11 -40.09 -3.92
N THR A 16 27.83 -40.69 -5.07
CA THR A 16 28.26 -40.16 -6.38
C THR A 16 27.53 -38.85 -6.73
N ILE A 17 26.24 -38.75 -6.40
CA ILE A 17 25.46 -37.52 -6.61
C ILE A 17 25.95 -36.39 -5.71
N ILE A 18 26.25 -36.66 -4.44
CA ILE A 18 26.77 -35.67 -3.48
C ILE A 18 28.15 -35.15 -3.92
N ILE A 19 29.04 -36.01 -4.36
CA ILE A 19 30.35 -35.62 -4.89
C ILE A 19 30.21 -34.77 -6.15
N GLY A 20 29.29 -35.10 -7.05
CA GLY A 20 28.98 -34.31 -8.24
C GLY A 20 28.50 -32.88 -7.92
N LEU A 21 27.61 -32.74 -6.94
CA LEU A 21 27.12 -31.43 -6.46
C LEU A 21 28.22 -30.59 -5.82
N ILE A 22 29.09 -31.18 -5.02
CA ILE A 22 30.24 -30.49 -4.40
C ILE A 22 31.22 -29.97 -5.45
N LEU A 23 31.46 -30.73 -6.52
CA LEU A 23 32.37 -30.32 -7.61
C LEU A 23 31.74 -29.17 -8.44
N ILE A 24 30.44 -29.15 -8.64
CA ILE A 24 29.74 -28.05 -9.33
C ILE A 24 29.80 -26.77 -8.50
N ILE A 25 29.58 -26.86 -7.20
CA ILE A 25 29.66 -25.71 -6.28
C ILE A 25 31.10 -25.18 -6.21
N ALA A 26 32.11 -26.04 -6.17
CA ALA A 26 33.51 -25.63 -6.18
C ALA A 26 33.90 -24.94 -7.51
N ALA A 27 33.39 -25.39 -8.65
CA ALA A 27 33.61 -24.77 -9.95
C ALA A 27 32.95 -23.38 -10.05
N LEU A 28 31.74 -23.21 -9.50
CA LEU A 28 31.04 -21.92 -9.41
C LEU A 28 31.77 -20.91 -8.52
N VAL A 29 32.28 -21.36 -7.37
CA VAL A 29 33.07 -20.51 -6.46
C VAL A 29 34.37 -20.07 -7.10
N LEU A 30 35.07 -20.96 -7.81
CA LEU A 30 36.29 -20.63 -8.58
C LEU A 30 35.99 -19.66 -9.72
N PHE A 31 34.88 -19.78 -10.42
CA PHE A 31 34.48 -18.85 -11.48
C PHE A 31 34.19 -17.45 -10.92
N ILE A 32 33.58 -17.34 -9.72
CA ILE A 32 33.31 -16.06 -9.04
C ILE A 32 34.62 -15.42 -8.53
N LEU A 33 35.56 -16.22 -8.03
CA LEU A 33 36.79 -15.70 -7.43
C LEU A 33 37.87 -15.34 -8.47
N PHE A 34 37.89 -15.95 -9.66
CA PHE A 34 38.95 -15.76 -10.66
C PHE A 34 38.48 -15.20 -12.00
N GLY A 35 37.16 -14.86 -12.14
CA GLY A 35 36.58 -14.30 -13.37
C GLY A 35 36.83 -12.80 -13.58
N LYS A 36 37.54 -12.11 -12.70
CA LYS A 36 37.83 -10.66 -12.81
C LYS A 36 39.32 -10.40 -12.95
N GLU A 37 39.90 -10.73 -14.09
CA GLU A 37 41.12 -10.07 -14.57
C GLU A 37 41.34 -10.32 -16.06
N LYS A 38 41.11 -9.26 -16.86
CA LYS A 38 41.99 -8.77 -17.95
C LYS A 38 41.23 -7.89 -18.92
N LYS A 39 41.49 -6.57 -18.87
CA LYS A 39 42.05 -5.81 -19.99
C LYS A 39 42.26 -4.36 -19.59
N SER A 40 43.52 -4.06 -19.25
CA SER A 40 44.06 -2.71 -19.37
C SER A 40 44.71 -2.58 -20.76
N GLY A 41 44.47 -1.45 -21.40
CA GLY A 41 45.11 -1.05 -22.63
C GLY A 41 45.24 0.46 -22.63
N ASP A 42 46.45 0.93 -22.28
CA ASP A 42 46.89 2.33 -22.31
C ASP A 42 46.67 2.99 -23.68
N LYS A 43 46.12 4.22 -23.70
CA LYS A 43 46.47 5.25 -24.66
C LYS A 43 46.52 6.62 -23.97
N LYS A 44 47.76 7.14 -23.87
CA LYS A 44 48.08 8.56 -23.63
C LYS A 44 47.45 9.43 -24.71
N VAL A 45 46.84 10.53 -24.32
CA VAL A 45 46.72 11.77 -25.12
C VAL A 45 46.92 12.95 -24.19
N GLU A 46 47.64 13.94 -24.74
CA GLU A 46 48.31 15.07 -24.13
C GLU A 46 47.38 16.14 -23.54
N GLU A 47 47.92 16.81 -22.50
CA GLU A 47 47.40 18.04 -21.93
C GLU A 47 47.42 19.21 -22.92
N GLU A 48 46.31 19.91 -23.09
CA GLU A 48 46.34 21.31 -23.51
C GLU A 48 45.79 22.20 -22.39
N LYS A 49 46.67 23.14 -21.99
CA LYS A 49 46.45 24.22 -21.04
C LYS A 49 45.54 25.29 -21.64
N SER A 50 44.47 25.69 -20.94
CA SER A 50 43.87 27.02 -21.14
C SER A 50 43.62 27.71 -19.80
N THR A 51 44.01 28.96 -19.80
CA THR A 51 44.17 29.94 -18.72
C THR A 51 42.86 30.37 -18.04
N PRO A 52 42.92 30.91 -16.80
CA PRO A 52 41.76 31.16 -15.95
C PRO A 52 41.11 32.50 -16.20
N TYR A 53 39.79 32.57 -16.15
CA TYR A 53 39.02 33.80 -16.06
C TYR A 53 38.87 34.25 -14.61
N GLN A 54 39.11 35.57 -14.41
CA GLN A 54 39.09 36.26 -13.13
C GLN A 54 37.70 36.42 -12.57
N VAL A 55 37.60 36.17 -11.26
CA VAL A 55 36.47 36.51 -10.38
C VAL A 55 36.54 38.01 -10.10
N VAL A 56 35.45 38.72 -10.27
CA VAL A 56 35.26 40.10 -9.78
C VAL A 56 34.40 40.00 -8.51
N GLU A 57 35.03 40.30 -7.38
CA GLU A 57 34.37 40.52 -6.09
C GLU A 57 33.59 41.84 -6.11
N ALA A 58 32.36 41.81 -5.63
CA ALA A 58 31.63 43.03 -5.25
C ALA A 58 31.34 42.97 -3.75
N GLU A 59 31.80 44.00 -3.06
CA GLU A 59 31.78 44.17 -1.60
C GLU A 59 30.37 44.24 -0.99
N SER A 60 30.30 43.62 0.19
CA SER A 60 29.16 43.65 1.10
C SER A 60 29.05 44.97 1.87
N THR A 61 27.86 45.52 1.98
CA THR A 61 27.49 46.38 3.11
C THR A 61 26.46 45.69 4.00
N LYS A 62 26.87 45.52 5.24
CA LYS A 62 26.00 45.02 6.34
C LYS A 62 25.00 46.11 6.74
N THR A 63 23.74 45.74 6.89
CA THR A 63 22.83 46.38 7.84
C THR A 63 22.02 45.31 8.53
N ASP A 64 22.12 45.30 9.85
CA ASP A 64 21.38 44.42 10.77
C ASP A 64 19.89 44.79 10.75
N ALA A 65 19.03 43.79 10.55
CA ALA A 65 17.64 43.85 10.96
C ALA A 65 17.17 42.45 11.29
N GLU A 66 16.66 42.28 12.48
CA GLU A 66 16.02 41.06 13.01
C GLU A 66 14.86 40.65 12.09
N GLU A 67 14.92 39.47 11.52
CA GLU A 67 13.85 38.90 10.71
C GLU A 67 13.19 37.73 11.48
N LYS A 68 11.92 37.93 11.77
CA LYS A 68 11.01 36.90 12.23
C LYS A 68 10.79 35.91 11.09
N GLU A 69 11.06 34.63 11.32
CA GLU A 69 10.59 33.54 10.46
C GLU A 69 9.07 33.62 10.27
N LYS A 70 8.66 34.01 9.07
CA LYS A 70 7.35 33.69 8.52
C LYS A 70 7.55 32.54 7.56
N THR A 71 6.93 31.42 7.85
CA THR A 71 6.74 30.33 6.88
C THR A 71 5.89 30.89 5.73
N ASP A 72 6.49 30.99 4.56
CA ASP A 72 5.78 31.34 3.33
C ASP A 72 4.93 30.13 2.89
N GLU A 73 3.63 30.17 3.17
CA GLU A 73 2.66 29.36 2.42
C GLU A 73 2.60 29.92 0.98
N GLU A 74 3.13 29.14 0.03
CA GLU A 74 3.03 29.46 -1.39
C GLU A 74 1.56 29.48 -1.83
N VAL A 75 1.12 30.61 -2.38
CA VAL A 75 -0.19 30.72 -3.05
C VAL A 75 -0.11 29.95 -4.36
N LYS A 76 -0.59 28.70 -4.38
CA LYS A 76 -0.78 27.92 -5.61
C LYS A 76 -2.01 28.48 -6.35
N GLY A 77 -1.89 28.69 -7.67
CA GLY A 77 -3.03 29.08 -8.52
C GLY A 77 -4.09 27.96 -8.60
N ASP A 78 -5.20 28.25 -9.24
CA ASP A 78 -6.30 27.30 -9.43
C ASP A 78 -5.93 26.10 -10.33
N ILE A 79 -4.87 26.21 -11.17
CA ILE A 79 -4.34 25.14 -12.00
C ILE A 79 -2.81 25.11 -11.84
N TYR A 80 -2.25 23.94 -11.47
CA TYR A 80 -0.81 23.78 -11.30
C TYR A 80 -0.37 22.34 -11.53
N ALA A 81 0.94 22.14 -11.78
CA ALA A 81 1.57 20.84 -11.82
C ALA A 81 2.54 20.66 -10.65
N GLU A 82 2.68 19.45 -10.19
CA GLU A 82 3.66 19.03 -9.17
C GLU A 82 4.59 17.97 -9.76
N PHE A 83 5.84 17.97 -9.30
CA PHE A 83 6.90 17.08 -9.70
C PHE A 83 7.58 16.56 -8.44
N THR A 84 7.68 15.26 -8.29
CA THR A 84 8.27 14.60 -7.12
C THR A 84 9.15 13.43 -7.53
N PHE A 85 10.10 13.06 -6.67
CA PHE A 85 10.89 11.84 -6.79
C PHE A 85 10.31 10.74 -5.92
N GLU A 86 10.43 9.50 -6.36
CA GLU A 86 10.03 8.32 -5.60
C GLU A 86 11.20 7.79 -4.77
N GLY A 87 11.26 8.18 -3.49
CA GLY A 87 12.33 7.76 -2.58
C GLY A 87 13.73 8.27 -2.96
N ASP A 88 14.76 7.56 -2.54
CA ASP A 88 16.15 7.88 -2.85
C ASP A 88 16.60 7.30 -4.20
N SER A 89 17.61 7.94 -4.81
CA SER A 89 18.21 7.44 -6.05
C SER A 89 19.00 6.13 -5.81
N TRP A 90 18.98 5.23 -6.80
CA TRP A 90 19.69 3.95 -6.76
C TRP A 90 20.73 3.82 -7.87
N GLY A 91 21.61 2.84 -7.73
CA GLY A 91 22.64 2.50 -8.71
C GLY A 91 23.94 3.30 -8.57
N ASP A 92 24.95 2.90 -9.35
CA ASP A 92 26.26 3.59 -9.40
C ASP A 92 26.14 4.97 -10.06
N GLU A 93 25.20 5.11 -11.01
CA GLU A 93 24.74 6.38 -11.58
C GLU A 93 23.34 6.66 -11.06
N PRO A 94 23.08 7.85 -10.50
CA PRO A 94 21.81 8.14 -9.84
C PRO A 94 20.62 7.90 -10.78
N THR A 95 19.76 6.98 -10.41
CA THR A 95 18.51 6.69 -11.13
C THR A 95 17.35 6.84 -10.15
N ASN A 96 16.23 7.38 -10.58
CA ASN A 96 15.04 7.48 -9.76
C ASN A 96 13.77 7.49 -10.62
N ASN A 97 12.65 7.10 -10.03
CA ASN A 97 11.35 7.35 -10.60
C ASN A 97 10.90 8.77 -10.26
N ILE A 98 10.34 9.44 -11.25
CA ILE A 98 9.69 10.74 -11.08
C ILE A 98 8.19 10.58 -11.25
N ASN A 99 7.43 11.30 -10.44
CA ASN A 99 5.97 11.34 -10.49
C ASN A 99 5.50 12.76 -10.76
N ILE A 100 4.46 12.87 -11.57
CA ILE A 100 3.83 14.13 -12.00
C ILE A 100 2.36 14.08 -11.65
N ALA A 101 1.86 15.17 -11.05
CA ALA A 101 0.44 15.41 -10.85
C ALA A 101 0.04 16.75 -11.44
N ILE A 102 -1.16 16.85 -12.01
CA ILE A 102 -1.75 18.11 -12.50
C ILE A 102 -3.06 18.33 -11.77
N THR A 103 -3.14 19.37 -10.96
CA THR A 103 -4.36 19.76 -10.25
C THR A 103 -5.08 20.86 -11.01
N ASN A 104 -6.37 20.66 -11.28
CA ASN A 104 -7.24 21.66 -11.91
C ASN A 104 -8.44 21.99 -11.01
N LYS A 105 -8.32 23.01 -10.17
CA LYS A 105 -9.40 23.52 -9.30
C LYS A 105 -10.31 24.54 -9.97
N SER A 106 -10.04 24.88 -11.24
CA SER A 106 -10.84 25.84 -11.99
C SER A 106 -12.19 25.25 -12.43
N ASP A 107 -13.03 26.10 -12.99
CA ASP A 107 -14.33 25.74 -13.55
C ASP A 107 -14.29 25.29 -15.03
N LYS A 108 -13.08 25.12 -15.60
CA LYS A 108 -12.87 24.77 -17.01
C LYS A 108 -11.93 23.56 -17.15
N ASP A 109 -12.22 22.74 -18.12
CA ASP A 109 -11.36 21.62 -18.51
C ASP A 109 -10.02 22.12 -19.06
N LEU A 110 -8.93 21.48 -18.67
CA LEU A 110 -7.58 21.72 -19.17
C LEU A 110 -7.25 20.67 -20.23
N SER A 111 -7.19 21.09 -21.49
CA SER A 111 -6.81 20.24 -22.64
C SER A 111 -5.44 20.61 -23.19
N ASP A 112 -4.84 19.71 -23.98
CA ASP A 112 -3.56 19.91 -24.64
C ASP A 112 -2.48 20.41 -23.66
N TRP A 113 -2.43 19.76 -22.48
CA TRP A 113 -1.49 20.10 -21.43
C TRP A 113 -0.08 19.61 -21.76
N GLU A 114 0.90 20.40 -21.38
CA GLU A 114 2.32 20.11 -21.48
C GLU A 114 3.04 20.61 -20.22
N ILE A 115 3.90 19.78 -19.66
CA ILE A 115 4.74 20.13 -18.50
C ILE A 115 6.18 20.23 -18.96
N ARG A 116 6.86 21.28 -18.53
CA ARG A 116 8.29 21.49 -18.78
C ARG A 116 9.05 21.60 -17.48
N ILE A 117 10.10 20.79 -17.35
CA ILE A 117 10.94 20.73 -16.15
C ILE A 117 12.40 20.96 -16.58
N PRO A 118 13.04 22.09 -16.19
CA PRO A 118 14.44 22.35 -16.51
C PRO A 118 15.40 21.54 -15.62
N GLY A 119 16.66 21.43 -16.02
CA GLY A 119 17.72 20.78 -15.24
C GLY A 119 18.08 19.36 -15.69
N PHE A 120 17.48 18.85 -16.76
CA PHE A 120 17.67 17.46 -17.23
C PHE A 120 18.79 17.26 -18.26
N LYS A 121 19.66 18.25 -18.49
CA LYS A 121 20.72 18.11 -19.50
C LYS A 121 21.62 16.92 -19.23
N GLY A 122 21.66 15.98 -20.19
CA GLY A 122 22.46 14.76 -20.11
C GLY A 122 21.89 13.68 -19.22
N ALA A 123 20.62 13.80 -18.77
CA ALA A 123 19.86 12.70 -18.20
C ALA A 123 19.32 11.78 -19.30
N GLU A 124 18.99 10.55 -18.95
CA GLU A 124 18.47 9.52 -19.87
C GLU A 124 17.12 9.01 -19.37
N ILE A 125 16.10 9.00 -20.24
CA ILE A 125 14.80 8.38 -19.95
C ILE A 125 14.96 6.88 -20.13
N GLN A 126 14.84 6.12 -19.03
CA GLN A 126 14.93 4.65 -19.02
C GLN A 126 13.56 3.99 -19.27
N GLY A 127 12.48 4.68 -18.91
CA GLY A 127 11.10 4.26 -19.12
C GLY A 127 10.13 5.33 -18.70
N HIS A 128 8.86 5.22 -19.11
CA HIS A 128 7.80 6.13 -18.68
C HIS A 128 6.44 5.45 -18.78
N TRP A 129 5.47 5.97 -18.02
CA TRP A 129 4.10 5.50 -18.01
C TRP A 129 3.12 6.68 -17.93
N ASN A 130 1.95 6.48 -18.51
CA ASN A 130 0.83 7.42 -18.47
C ASN A 130 1.11 8.84 -18.98
N GLY A 131 2.22 9.07 -19.62
CA GLY A 131 2.62 10.33 -20.26
C GLY A 131 3.66 10.06 -21.32
N THR A 132 3.78 10.95 -22.30
CA THR A 132 4.87 10.93 -23.29
C THR A 132 5.98 11.83 -22.80
N PHE A 133 7.15 11.25 -22.55
CA PHE A 133 8.35 11.93 -22.04
C PHE A 133 9.31 12.19 -23.20
N THR A 134 9.73 13.43 -23.37
CA THR A 134 10.65 13.86 -24.42
C THR A 134 11.79 14.66 -23.82
N LEU A 135 13.03 14.25 -24.09
CA LEU A 135 14.25 14.99 -23.80
C LEU A 135 15.06 15.05 -25.09
N GLU A 136 15.07 16.21 -25.75
CA GLU A 136 15.81 16.40 -26.99
C GLU A 136 17.32 16.38 -26.73
N GLU A 137 18.10 15.91 -27.69
CA GLU A 137 19.56 15.89 -27.61
C GLU A 137 20.10 17.30 -27.33
N ASN A 138 20.87 17.44 -26.26
CA ASN A 138 21.38 18.72 -25.73
C ASN A 138 20.34 19.68 -25.11
N SER A 139 19.08 19.29 -24.98
CA SER A 139 18.09 20.06 -24.21
C SER A 139 18.39 19.97 -22.71
N ASP A 140 18.07 21.05 -21.99
CA ASP A 140 18.04 21.09 -20.53
C ASP A 140 16.64 20.84 -19.96
N VAL A 141 15.64 20.70 -20.82
CA VAL A 141 14.23 20.66 -20.43
C VAL A 141 13.62 19.30 -20.75
N LEU A 142 13.13 18.61 -19.73
CA LEU A 142 12.25 17.48 -19.90
C LEU A 142 10.85 17.97 -20.22
N ILE A 143 10.25 17.47 -21.30
CA ILE A 143 8.89 17.79 -21.73
C ILE A 143 8.02 16.57 -21.54
N ILE A 144 6.86 16.76 -20.88
CA ILE A 144 5.90 15.70 -20.61
C ILE A 144 4.53 16.12 -21.13
N THR A 145 3.90 15.28 -21.95
CA THR A 145 2.58 15.52 -22.52
C THR A 145 1.65 14.33 -22.31
N SER A 146 0.37 14.48 -22.60
CA SER A 146 -0.56 13.35 -22.58
C SER A 146 -0.15 12.27 -23.59
N THR A 147 -0.57 11.04 -23.35
CA THR A 147 -0.45 9.93 -24.32
C THR A 147 -1.45 10.05 -25.48
N GLY A 148 -2.39 10.99 -25.41
CA GLY A 148 -3.50 11.14 -26.34
C GLY A 148 -4.72 10.27 -26.03
N GLU A 149 -4.63 9.44 -25.01
CA GLU A 149 -5.74 8.62 -24.51
C GLU A 149 -6.83 9.47 -23.85
N ASP A 150 -8.09 9.07 -23.95
CA ASP A 150 -9.23 9.89 -23.51
C ASP A 150 -9.19 10.22 -22.00
N TRP A 151 -8.60 9.34 -21.18
CA TRP A 151 -8.53 9.51 -19.73
C TRP A 151 -7.47 10.53 -19.26
N ASN A 152 -6.40 10.76 -20.06
CA ASN A 152 -5.32 11.71 -19.69
C ASN A 152 -5.16 12.89 -20.64
N LYS A 153 -5.93 12.93 -21.73
CA LYS A 153 -5.91 13.99 -22.73
C LYS A 153 -6.40 15.33 -22.17
N THR A 154 -7.32 15.26 -21.20
CA THR A 154 -7.96 16.44 -20.62
C THR A 154 -8.07 16.27 -19.12
N VAL A 155 -7.56 17.24 -18.35
CA VAL A 155 -7.78 17.31 -16.90
C VAL A 155 -9.07 18.07 -16.63
N LYS A 156 -10.09 17.39 -16.17
CA LYS A 156 -11.43 17.95 -15.97
C LYS A 156 -11.44 19.05 -14.91
N ALA A 157 -12.39 19.97 -15.03
CA ALA A 157 -12.64 20.99 -14.02
C ALA A 157 -12.88 20.36 -12.65
N GLY A 158 -12.22 20.87 -11.61
CA GLY A 158 -12.35 20.37 -10.24
C GLY A 158 -11.67 19.02 -9.97
N THR A 159 -10.81 18.51 -10.89
CA THR A 159 -10.16 17.20 -10.74
C THR A 159 -8.63 17.30 -10.75
N GLU A 160 -8.00 16.18 -10.42
CA GLU A 160 -6.55 16.00 -10.49
C GLU A 160 -6.22 14.83 -11.41
N LEU A 161 -5.18 14.99 -12.23
CA LEU A 161 -4.57 13.93 -13.04
C LEU A 161 -3.27 13.52 -12.39
N GLN A 162 -3.19 12.28 -11.95
CA GLN A 162 -2.05 11.68 -11.26
C GLN A 162 -1.52 10.46 -12.02
N ASN A 163 -0.55 9.75 -11.43
CA ASN A 163 0.05 8.52 -11.94
C ASN A 163 0.79 8.67 -13.29
N ILE A 164 1.20 9.89 -13.64
CA ILE A 164 2.13 10.13 -14.75
C ILE A 164 3.55 10.00 -14.18
N GLY A 165 4.41 9.20 -14.80
CA GLY A 165 5.76 9.07 -14.28
C GLY A 165 6.75 8.48 -15.26
N GLY A 166 8.01 8.43 -14.84
CA GLY A 166 9.08 7.85 -15.62
C GLY A 166 10.32 7.55 -14.78
N THR A 167 11.09 6.56 -15.21
CA THR A 167 12.40 6.23 -14.64
C THR A 167 13.47 7.03 -15.36
N ILE A 168 14.19 7.86 -14.63
CA ILE A 168 15.24 8.74 -15.16
C ILE A 168 16.58 8.39 -14.53
N LYS A 169 17.58 8.22 -15.39
CA LYS A 169 18.99 8.12 -15.00
C LYS A 169 19.62 9.50 -15.13
N PHE A 170 20.17 10.00 -14.03
CA PHE A 170 20.78 11.33 -13.97
C PHE A 170 22.28 11.27 -14.26
N ARG A 171 22.82 12.34 -14.81
CA ARG A 171 24.24 12.47 -15.14
C ARG A 171 25.13 12.44 -13.89
N SER A 172 24.65 12.96 -12.76
CA SER A 172 25.38 13.00 -11.50
C SER A 172 24.46 13.17 -10.29
N LYS A 173 24.97 12.91 -9.10
CA LYS A 173 24.24 13.09 -7.84
C LYS A 173 23.90 14.56 -7.60
N GLU A 174 24.76 15.49 -8.00
CA GLU A 174 24.52 16.93 -7.89
C GLU A 174 23.35 17.37 -8.77
N GLN A 175 23.19 16.81 -9.98
CA GLN A 175 22.03 17.06 -10.83
C GLN A 175 20.74 16.56 -10.18
N TYR A 176 20.74 15.33 -9.68
CA TYR A 176 19.60 14.76 -8.98
C TYR A 176 19.18 15.61 -7.77
N GLU A 177 20.14 16.00 -6.91
CA GLU A 177 19.84 16.84 -5.73
C GLU A 177 19.33 18.25 -6.12
N ALA A 178 19.88 18.85 -7.17
CA ALA A 178 19.41 20.15 -7.66
C ALA A 178 17.94 20.12 -8.14
N LEU A 179 17.53 19.01 -8.75
CA LEU A 179 16.18 18.84 -9.29
C LEU A 179 15.10 18.68 -8.19
N LYS A 180 15.46 18.30 -6.97
CA LYS A 180 14.50 18.21 -5.85
C LYS A 180 13.78 19.51 -5.52
N ASN A 181 14.36 20.66 -5.91
CA ASN A 181 13.79 21.99 -5.67
C ASN A 181 13.30 22.67 -6.95
N VAL A 182 13.28 21.97 -8.09
CA VAL A 182 12.81 22.51 -9.36
C VAL A 182 11.29 22.42 -9.44
N LYS A 183 10.67 23.51 -9.90
CA LYS A 183 9.23 23.55 -10.12
C LYS A 183 8.92 23.29 -11.58
N PRO A 184 7.93 22.43 -11.87
CA PRO A 184 7.45 22.23 -13.23
C PRO A 184 6.67 23.48 -13.69
N VAL A 185 6.74 23.77 -14.99
CA VAL A 185 5.93 24.80 -15.63
C VAL A 185 4.87 24.12 -16.48
N LEU A 186 3.61 24.46 -16.25
CA LEU A 186 2.46 23.89 -16.95
C LEU A 186 2.04 24.79 -18.10
N TYR A 187 1.77 24.18 -19.25
CA TYR A 187 1.25 24.83 -20.46
C TYR A 187 -0.07 24.17 -20.88
N SER A 188 -0.94 24.94 -21.55
CA SER A 188 -2.11 24.42 -22.26
C SER A 188 -2.19 25.07 -23.63
N ALA A 189 -2.34 24.28 -24.69
CA ALA A 189 -2.34 24.76 -26.06
C ALA A 189 -1.17 25.70 -26.38
N GLY A 190 0.03 25.38 -25.85
CA GLY A 190 1.26 26.17 -26.04
C GLY A 190 1.35 27.46 -25.24
N LYS A 191 0.41 27.75 -24.33
CA LYS A 191 0.44 28.93 -23.45
C LYS A 191 0.74 28.51 -22.03
N GLU A 192 1.68 29.19 -21.37
CA GLU A 192 2.00 29.01 -19.98
C GLU A 192 0.80 29.33 -19.08
N ILE A 193 0.47 28.44 -18.18
CA ILE A 193 -0.52 28.64 -17.13
C ILE A 193 0.19 29.33 -15.96
N LYS A 194 -0.13 30.58 -15.71
CA LYS A 194 0.38 31.34 -14.55
C LYS A 194 -0.66 31.37 -13.46
N ALA A 195 -0.22 31.27 -12.20
CA ALA A 195 -1.08 31.57 -11.08
C ALA A 195 -1.63 32.98 -11.19
N GLU A 196 -2.93 33.17 -11.29
CA GLU A 196 -3.54 34.51 -11.29
C GLU A 196 -3.36 35.12 -9.90
N GLU A 197 -2.58 36.22 -9.81
CA GLU A 197 -2.63 37.15 -8.68
C GLU A 197 -4.04 37.74 -8.62
N LYS A 198 -4.81 37.46 -7.58
CA LYS A 198 -6.08 38.16 -7.34
C LYS A 198 -5.79 39.64 -7.19
N ALA A 199 -6.24 40.45 -8.15
CA ALA A 199 -6.22 41.90 -8.07
C ALA A 199 -7.03 42.35 -6.84
N GLU A 200 -6.38 43.08 -5.93
CA GLU A 200 -7.05 43.79 -4.83
C GLU A 200 -7.92 44.89 -5.39
N ASP A 201 -9.22 44.83 -5.17
CA ASP A 201 -10.14 45.92 -5.42
C ASP A 201 -10.12 46.90 -4.20
N PRO A 202 -9.93 48.19 -4.38
CA PRO A 202 -9.70 49.12 -3.30
C PRO A 202 -11.00 49.74 -2.77
N LYS A 203 -11.15 49.71 -1.46
CA LYS A 203 -11.98 50.57 -0.58
C LYS A 203 -13.40 50.16 -0.27
N THR A 204 -13.64 49.78 0.96
CA THR A 204 -14.51 50.61 1.83
C THR A 204 -14.13 50.44 3.31
N LYS A 205 -14.09 51.55 4.03
CA LYS A 205 -13.65 51.73 5.40
C LYS A 205 -14.70 51.28 6.44
N GLU A 206 -14.11 50.83 7.57
CA GLU A 206 -14.59 50.99 8.98
C GLU A 206 -16.06 50.73 9.30
N THR A 207 -16.32 49.84 10.26
CA THR A 207 -16.38 50.09 11.72
C THR A 207 -16.83 48.85 12.47
N ASP A 208 -16.18 48.63 13.65
CA ASP A 208 -16.62 47.96 14.86
C ASP A 208 -17.33 46.59 14.79
N SER A 209 -16.65 45.53 15.22
CA SER A 209 -16.93 44.99 16.55
C SER A 209 -16.07 43.72 16.82
N VAL A 210 -15.22 43.86 17.79
CA VAL A 210 -14.58 42.76 18.53
C VAL A 210 -15.68 42.01 19.27
N LYS A 211 -16.04 40.83 18.85
CA LYS A 211 -16.65 39.73 19.62
C LYS A 211 -17.34 38.70 18.68
N GLU A 212 -16.59 37.91 17.93
CA GLU A 212 -17.16 36.68 17.31
C GLU A 212 -16.09 35.75 16.74
N ASN A 213 -14.90 35.64 17.35
CA ASN A 213 -13.86 34.72 16.91
C ASN A 213 -13.54 33.59 17.92
N GLU A 214 -14.55 33.13 18.67
CA GLU A 214 -14.45 31.92 19.50
C GLU A 214 -15.49 30.83 19.14
N LYS A 215 -16.13 30.91 17.97
CA LYS A 215 -17.12 29.92 17.55
C LYS A 215 -16.75 29.11 16.30
N GLU A 216 -15.66 29.43 15.60
CA GLU A 216 -15.26 28.70 14.39
C GLU A 216 -14.16 27.65 14.60
N LYS A 217 -13.74 27.37 15.82
CA LYS A 217 -12.83 26.25 16.16
C LYS A 217 -13.53 25.09 16.83
N LYS A 218 -14.79 24.86 16.53
CA LYS A 218 -15.57 23.67 16.93
C LYS A 218 -16.59 23.25 15.86
N GLU A 219 -16.18 23.14 14.61
CA GLU A 219 -16.68 22.07 13.77
C GLU A 219 -15.79 20.84 13.99
N VAL A 220 -15.90 20.30 15.18
CA VAL A 220 -15.69 18.89 15.45
C VAL A 220 -16.45 18.16 14.36
N SER A 221 -15.75 17.38 13.52
CA SER A 221 -16.28 16.38 12.63
C SER A 221 -17.64 15.91 13.13
N LYS A 222 -18.72 16.13 12.35
CA LYS A 222 -19.98 15.47 12.61
C LYS A 222 -19.64 14.00 12.75
N LYS A 223 -19.77 13.44 13.98
CA LYS A 223 -19.75 11.99 14.17
C LYS A 223 -20.74 11.44 13.15
N ILE A 224 -20.24 10.76 12.13
CA ILE A 224 -21.08 9.94 11.28
C ILE A 224 -21.51 8.82 12.22
N ALA A 225 -22.71 8.95 12.77
CA ALA A 225 -23.31 7.82 13.49
C ALA A 225 -23.32 6.65 12.50
N PRO A 226 -22.98 5.42 12.92
CA PRO A 226 -23.13 4.25 12.05
C PRO A 226 -24.49 4.33 11.41
N ALA A 227 -24.52 4.45 10.07
CA ALA A 227 -25.77 4.73 9.38
C ALA A 227 -26.73 3.60 9.70
N ASP A 228 -27.84 3.90 10.33
CA ASP A 228 -28.96 2.96 10.50
C ASP A 228 -29.66 2.79 9.14
N VAL A 229 -28.86 2.30 8.18
CA VAL A 229 -29.32 2.00 6.83
C VAL A 229 -29.98 0.63 6.92
N SER A 230 -31.29 0.64 7.13
CA SER A 230 -32.10 -0.57 7.24
C SER A 230 -31.79 -1.58 6.13
N GLY A 231 -31.59 -2.83 6.50
CA GLY A 231 -31.30 -3.93 5.57
C GLY A 231 -29.83 -4.10 5.20
N THR A 232 -28.92 -3.34 5.81
CA THR A 232 -27.48 -3.52 5.62
C THR A 232 -26.88 -4.52 6.62
N PRO A 233 -25.69 -5.08 6.35
CA PRO A 233 -24.98 -5.98 7.26
C PRO A 233 -24.93 -5.47 8.70
N VAL A 234 -24.45 -4.23 8.92
CA VAL A 234 -24.30 -3.67 10.27
C VAL A 234 -25.65 -3.40 10.94
N SER A 235 -26.65 -2.91 10.22
CA SER A 235 -27.98 -2.67 10.82
C SER A 235 -28.66 -3.96 11.28
N ASN A 236 -28.45 -5.05 10.54
CA ASN A 236 -29.03 -6.34 10.86
C ASN A 236 -28.30 -7.03 12.02
N HIS A 237 -26.95 -6.99 12.02
CA HIS A 237 -26.11 -7.81 12.89
C HIS A 237 -25.46 -7.03 14.05
N GLY A 238 -25.31 -5.68 13.93
CA GLY A 238 -24.76 -4.82 14.99
C GLY A 238 -23.29 -5.04 15.26
N ALA A 239 -22.84 -4.77 16.49
CA ALA A 239 -21.47 -5.08 16.92
C ALA A 239 -21.26 -6.59 16.99
N LEU A 240 -20.12 -7.05 16.48
CA LEU A 240 -19.72 -8.45 16.50
C LEU A 240 -18.87 -8.76 17.73
N ARG A 241 -18.90 -10.01 18.16
CA ARG A 241 -18.06 -10.52 19.24
C ARG A 241 -17.63 -11.95 18.95
N VAL A 242 -16.59 -12.41 19.64
CA VAL A 242 -16.13 -13.78 19.58
C VAL A 242 -16.81 -14.60 20.69
N ASP A 243 -17.40 -15.74 20.33
CA ASP A 243 -18.00 -16.69 21.25
C ASP A 243 -17.45 -18.10 20.94
N GLY A 244 -16.59 -18.60 21.82
CA GLY A 244 -15.81 -19.81 21.53
C GLY A 244 -14.92 -19.63 20.32
N CYS A 245 -15.16 -20.41 19.26
CA CYS A 245 -14.43 -20.30 18.00
C CYS A 245 -15.10 -19.37 16.97
N ASP A 246 -16.31 -18.90 17.21
CA ASP A 246 -17.15 -18.29 16.20
C ASP A 246 -17.23 -16.77 16.38
N LEU A 247 -17.28 -16.07 15.27
CA LEU A 247 -17.70 -14.68 15.25
C LEU A 247 -19.23 -14.67 15.28
N VAL A 248 -19.81 -13.96 16.23
CA VAL A 248 -21.27 -13.90 16.42
C VAL A 248 -21.77 -12.46 16.41
N ASP A 249 -23.03 -12.30 16.02
CA ASP A 249 -23.70 -11.01 15.96
C ASP A 249 -24.26 -10.57 17.33
N LYS A 250 -24.95 -9.42 17.33
CA LYS A 250 -25.60 -8.84 18.53
C LYS A 250 -26.61 -9.80 19.19
N ASN A 251 -27.17 -10.77 18.46
CA ASN A 251 -28.14 -11.73 18.96
C ASN A 251 -27.45 -13.01 19.49
N GLY A 252 -26.17 -13.20 19.20
CA GLY A 252 -25.43 -14.41 19.49
C GLY A 252 -25.47 -15.45 18.39
N ASP A 253 -26.02 -15.11 17.24
CA ASP A 253 -26.04 -15.98 16.07
C ASP A 253 -24.69 -15.91 15.34
N ALA A 254 -24.16 -17.09 14.92
CA ALA A 254 -22.92 -17.15 14.16
C ALA A 254 -23.02 -16.35 12.86
N TYR A 255 -22.08 -15.42 12.64
CA TYR A 255 -22.10 -14.54 11.48
C TYR A 255 -20.75 -14.57 10.75
N GLN A 256 -20.82 -14.80 9.44
CA GLN A 256 -19.65 -14.88 8.58
C GLN A 256 -19.40 -13.53 7.89
N LEU A 257 -18.21 -12.97 8.06
CA LEU A 257 -17.74 -11.87 7.24
C LEU A 257 -17.14 -12.40 5.93
N LYS A 258 -17.68 -11.93 4.81
CA LYS A 258 -17.22 -12.26 3.45
C LYS A 258 -16.70 -10.97 2.83
N GLY A 259 -15.41 -10.88 2.61
CA GLY A 259 -14.81 -9.59 2.26
C GLY A 259 -13.72 -9.61 1.23
N ILE A 260 -13.23 -8.40 1.00
CA ILE A 260 -12.17 -8.10 0.06
C ILE A 260 -11.20 -7.14 0.74
N SER A 261 -9.89 -7.44 0.63
CA SER A 261 -8.81 -6.54 1.03
C SER A 261 -8.50 -5.58 -0.11
N THR A 262 -8.29 -4.30 0.20
CA THR A 262 -7.55 -3.43 -0.72
C THR A 262 -6.17 -4.04 -0.97
N HIS A 263 -5.50 -3.69 -2.06
CA HIS A 263 -4.04 -3.72 -2.10
C HIS A 263 -3.50 -2.63 -1.16
N GLY A 264 -2.18 -2.48 -1.03
CA GLY A 264 -1.61 -1.40 -0.22
C GLY A 264 -2.24 -0.04 -0.58
N ILE A 265 -2.88 0.58 0.40
CA ILE A 265 -3.62 1.84 0.20
C ILE A 265 -2.72 3.01 -0.23
N ALA A 266 -1.41 2.94 0.07
CA ALA A 266 -0.43 3.90 -0.42
C ALA A 266 -0.27 3.87 -1.94
N TRP A 267 -0.37 2.66 -2.54
CA TRP A 267 -0.07 2.43 -3.97
C TRP A 267 -1.32 2.41 -4.85
N PHE A 268 -2.46 2.03 -4.27
CA PHE A 268 -3.75 1.96 -4.96
C PHE A 268 -4.83 2.75 -4.21
N PRO A 269 -4.59 4.05 -3.89
CA PRO A 269 -5.52 4.86 -3.09
C PRO A 269 -6.89 5.02 -3.76
N ASP A 270 -6.95 5.03 -5.09
CA ASP A 270 -8.18 5.24 -5.85
C ASP A 270 -9.22 4.11 -5.68
N PHE A 271 -8.78 2.93 -5.22
CA PHE A 271 -9.66 1.82 -4.89
C PHE A 271 -10.27 1.95 -3.48
N VAL A 272 -9.78 2.89 -2.65
CA VAL A 272 -10.44 3.27 -1.41
C VAL A 272 -11.50 4.34 -1.73
N ASN A 273 -12.60 3.91 -2.32
CA ASN A 273 -13.70 4.80 -2.68
C ASN A 273 -15.08 4.14 -2.42
N LYS A 274 -16.08 4.98 -2.18
CA LYS A 274 -17.43 4.56 -1.80
C LYS A 274 -18.14 3.74 -2.87
N ASP A 275 -17.95 4.08 -4.15
CA ASP A 275 -18.61 3.39 -5.26
C ASP A 275 -18.01 2.00 -5.49
N ALA A 276 -16.69 1.82 -5.25
CA ALA A 276 -16.06 0.51 -5.23
C ALA A 276 -16.68 -0.37 -4.14
N PHE A 277 -16.72 0.10 -2.90
CA PHE A 277 -17.28 -0.65 -1.77
C PHE A 277 -18.77 -0.95 -1.97
N LYS A 278 -19.51 0.01 -2.56
CA LYS A 278 -20.90 -0.20 -2.93
C LYS A 278 -21.06 -1.31 -3.98
N THR A 279 -20.21 -1.33 -5.01
CA THR A 279 -20.21 -2.38 -6.05
C THR A 279 -19.94 -3.75 -5.43
N LEU A 280 -18.94 -3.84 -4.56
CA LEU A 280 -18.59 -5.09 -3.87
C LEU A 280 -19.73 -5.58 -2.94
N ARG A 281 -20.40 -4.68 -2.23
CA ARG A 281 -21.55 -5.02 -1.39
C ARG A 281 -22.75 -5.48 -2.22
N ASP A 282 -23.15 -4.67 -3.19
CA ASP A 282 -24.44 -4.84 -3.89
C ASP A 282 -24.40 -5.93 -4.96
N GLU A 283 -23.22 -6.14 -5.60
CA GLU A 283 -23.10 -7.05 -6.73
C GLU A 283 -22.30 -8.32 -6.41
N TRP A 284 -21.40 -8.26 -5.41
CA TRP A 284 -20.57 -9.41 -5.04
C TRP A 284 -20.99 -10.04 -3.70
N GLY A 285 -21.86 -9.37 -2.94
CA GLY A 285 -22.30 -9.84 -1.63
C GLY A 285 -21.26 -9.65 -0.51
N ALA A 286 -20.28 -8.75 -0.69
CA ALA A 286 -19.33 -8.43 0.35
C ALA A 286 -19.99 -7.69 1.52
N ASN A 287 -19.61 -8.04 2.74
CA ASN A 287 -20.10 -7.37 3.95
C ASN A 287 -18.96 -6.76 4.80
N VAL A 288 -17.70 -6.97 4.41
CA VAL A 288 -16.52 -6.38 5.06
C VAL A 288 -15.48 -5.95 4.02
N ILE A 289 -14.78 -4.85 4.32
CA ILE A 289 -13.60 -4.38 3.58
C ILE A 289 -12.40 -4.41 4.53
N ARG A 290 -11.24 -4.88 4.06
CA ARG A 290 -9.97 -4.80 4.77
C ARG A 290 -9.10 -3.72 4.15
N LEU A 291 -8.59 -2.80 4.95
CA LEU A 291 -7.76 -1.67 4.53
C LEU A 291 -6.29 -2.00 4.82
N ALA A 292 -5.55 -2.43 3.82
CA ALA A 292 -4.16 -2.86 3.95
C ALA A 292 -3.21 -1.65 3.98
N MET A 293 -2.79 -1.21 5.18
CA MET A 293 -1.85 -0.12 5.36
C MET A 293 -0.44 -0.67 5.62
N TYR A 294 0.39 -0.74 4.58
CA TYR A 294 1.77 -1.21 4.68
C TYR A 294 2.61 -0.34 5.62
N THR A 295 3.56 -0.98 6.30
CA THR A 295 4.39 -0.38 7.35
C THR A 295 5.82 -0.11 6.91
N ALA A 296 6.58 -1.14 6.53
CA ALA A 296 8.02 -1.06 6.27
C ALA A 296 8.40 -0.96 4.79
N GLU A 297 7.44 -1.11 3.88
CA GLU A 297 7.66 -0.96 2.44
C GLU A 297 7.79 0.52 2.05
N SER A 298 8.32 0.79 0.84
CA SER A 298 8.34 2.15 0.28
C SER A 298 6.93 2.73 0.19
N GLY A 299 6.75 3.95 0.66
CA GLY A 299 5.43 4.58 0.84
C GLY A 299 4.67 4.08 2.06
N GLY A 300 5.25 3.21 2.88
CA GLY A 300 4.65 2.66 4.10
C GLY A 300 4.66 3.62 5.29
N TYR A 301 3.82 3.34 6.26
CA TYR A 301 3.60 4.21 7.43
C TYR A 301 4.87 4.43 8.28
N CYS A 302 5.76 3.43 8.37
CA CYS A 302 6.98 3.46 9.17
C CYS A 302 8.25 3.79 8.36
N THR A 303 8.10 4.15 7.09
CA THR A 303 9.21 4.50 6.20
C THR A 303 9.05 5.93 5.68
N ASP A 304 8.89 6.09 4.37
CA ASP A 304 8.81 7.36 3.66
C ASP A 304 7.37 7.77 3.32
N GLY A 305 6.36 7.00 3.77
CA GLY A 305 4.95 7.31 3.56
C GLY A 305 4.49 8.53 4.37
N ASP A 306 3.61 9.33 3.77
CA ASP A 306 2.92 10.41 4.47
C ASP A 306 1.89 9.83 5.44
N LYS A 307 2.22 9.85 6.73
CA LYS A 307 1.38 9.28 7.80
C LYS A 307 -0.01 9.90 7.85
N ASP A 308 -0.14 11.20 7.63
CA ASP A 308 -1.43 11.89 7.68
C ASP A 308 -2.28 11.53 6.46
N LYS A 309 -1.68 11.42 5.27
CA LYS A 309 -2.34 10.92 4.06
C LYS A 309 -2.80 9.47 4.24
N LEU A 310 -1.95 8.60 4.78
CA LEU A 310 -2.29 7.19 5.03
C LEU A 310 -3.42 7.05 6.05
N LYS A 311 -3.38 7.80 7.15
CA LYS A 311 -4.49 7.86 8.11
C LYS A 311 -5.76 8.41 7.46
N GLY A 312 -5.65 9.43 6.61
CA GLY A 312 -6.77 9.95 5.84
C GLY A 312 -7.42 8.92 4.91
N LEU A 313 -6.62 8.04 4.29
CA LEU A 313 -7.16 6.92 3.48
C LEU A 313 -7.86 5.87 4.35
N VAL A 314 -7.30 5.54 5.52
CA VAL A 314 -7.97 4.67 6.49
C VAL A 314 -9.30 5.28 6.92
N ASP A 315 -9.31 6.59 7.25
CA ASP A 315 -10.52 7.31 7.65
C ASP A 315 -11.59 7.28 6.55
N ASN A 316 -11.21 7.57 5.32
CA ASN A 316 -12.12 7.50 4.17
C ASN A 316 -12.70 6.09 4.01
N GLY A 317 -11.86 5.05 4.12
CA GLY A 317 -12.31 3.66 4.02
C GLY A 317 -13.29 3.28 5.13
N VAL A 318 -13.04 3.71 6.37
CA VAL A 318 -13.96 3.50 7.50
C VAL A 318 -15.28 4.25 7.29
N ASP A 319 -15.22 5.51 6.88
CA ASP A 319 -16.41 6.34 6.64
C ASP A 319 -17.26 5.75 5.52
N TYR A 320 -16.67 5.36 4.39
CA TYR A 320 -17.41 4.74 3.27
C TYR A 320 -18.05 3.40 3.65
N ALA A 321 -17.31 2.53 4.36
CA ALA A 321 -17.87 1.26 4.85
C ALA A 321 -19.03 1.51 5.83
N THR A 322 -18.89 2.47 6.75
CA THR A 322 -19.91 2.85 7.73
C THR A 322 -21.15 3.39 7.05
N GLU A 323 -21.01 4.32 6.08
CA GLU A 323 -22.14 4.87 5.32
C GLU A 323 -22.87 3.81 4.48
N LEU A 324 -22.17 2.76 4.07
CA LEU A 324 -22.72 1.62 3.35
C LEU A 324 -23.26 0.52 4.29
N GLY A 325 -23.09 0.65 5.61
CA GLY A 325 -23.48 -0.35 6.59
C GLY A 325 -22.69 -1.65 6.46
N MET A 326 -21.43 -1.57 6.05
CA MET A 326 -20.46 -2.67 5.96
C MET A 326 -19.52 -2.67 7.17
N TYR A 327 -18.94 -3.82 7.48
CA TYR A 327 -17.83 -3.91 8.41
C TYR A 327 -16.52 -3.48 7.73
N VAL A 328 -15.53 -3.09 8.53
CA VAL A 328 -14.22 -2.68 8.04
C VAL A 328 -13.13 -3.17 9.00
N ILE A 329 -12.04 -3.68 8.43
CA ILE A 329 -10.84 -4.09 9.16
C ILE A 329 -9.76 -3.05 8.88
N ILE A 330 -9.23 -2.42 9.95
CA ILE A 330 -8.04 -1.58 9.88
C ILE A 330 -6.84 -2.48 10.10
N ASP A 331 -6.01 -2.66 9.07
CA ASP A 331 -4.91 -3.60 9.05
C ASP A 331 -3.55 -2.90 9.08
N TRP A 332 -2.78 -3.18 10.13
CA TRP A 332 -1.37 -2.85 10.23
C TRP A 332 -0.57 -3.89 9.44
N HIS A 333 -0.34 -3.58 8.16
CA HIS A 333 0.12 -4.53 7.16
C HIS A 333 1.63 -4.72 7.18
N ILE A 334 2.14 -5.41 8.21
CA ILE A 334 3.56 -5.77 8.28
C ILE A 334 3.90 -6.85 7.24
N LEU A 335 5.06 -6.73 6.61
CA LEU A 335 5.62 -7.73 5.69
C LEU A 335 7.15 -7.72 5.74
N SER A 336 7.83 -6.68 5.25
CA SER A 336 9.30 -6.56 5.26
C SER A 336 9.88 -6.29 6.64
N ASP A 337 9.11 -5.77 7.56
CA ASP A 337 9.48 -5.62 8.98
C ASP A 337 9.47 -6.95 9.75
N ASN A 338 9.01 -8.04 9.16
CA ASN A 338 9.07 -9.42 9.65
C ASN A 338 8.52 -9.62 11.08
N ASP A 339 9.14 -8.99 12.09
CA ASP A 339 8.75 -9.03 13.50
C ASP A 339 7.93 -7.77 13.84
N PRO A 340 6.66 -7.91 14.30
CA PRO A 340 5.83 -6.76 14.64
C PRO A 340 6.43 -5.87 15.75
N ASN A 341 7.38 -6.38 16.53
CA ASN A 341 8.09 -5.59 17.54
C ASN A 341 9.03 -4.55 16.92
N GLN A 342 9.38 -4.63 15.64
CA GLN A 342 10.28 -3.70 14.97
C GLN A 342 9.73 -2.28 14.96
N ASN A 343 8.43 -2.11 14.66
CA ASN A 343 7.73 -0.82 14.61
C ASN A 343 6.63 -0.72 15.68
N LYS A 344 6.82 -1.39 16.82
CA LYS A 344 5.79 -1.51 17.86
C LYS A 344 5.32 -0.17 18.41
N ASP A 345 6.22 0.77 18.68
CA ASP A 345 5.85 2.07 19.26
C ASP A 345 4.97 2.88 18.31
N GLU A 346 5.22 2.79 17.00
CA GLU A 346 4.37 3.38 15.95
C GLU A 346 3.00 2.69 15.89
N ALA A 347 2.97 1.35 15.98
CA ALA A 347 1.73 0.60 16.03
C ALA A 347 0.88 0.97 17.26
N ILE A 348 1.50 1.09 18.44
CA ILE A 348 0.83 1.52 19.68
C ILE A 348 0.21 2.92 19.49
N ALA A 349 0.97 3.88 18.94
CA ALA A 349 0.49 5.23 18.73
C ALA A 349 -0.66 5.26 17.71
N PHE A 350 -0.55 4.51 16.62
CA PHE A 350 -1.57 4.41 15.59
C PHE A 350 -2.87 3.79 16.12
N PHE A 351 -2.79 2.66 16.80
CA PHE A 351 -3.99 2.00 17.32
C PHE A 351 -4.60 2.72 18.53
N ASP A 352 -3.82 3.44 19.33
CA ASP A 352 -4.36 4.32 20.37
C ASP A 352 -5.22 5.42 19.73
N GLU A 353 -4.76 6.05 18.63
CA GLU A 353 -5.52 7.04 17.88
C GLU A 353 -6.78 6.44 17.25
N MET A 354 -6.63 5.32 16.49
CA MET A 354 -7.72 4.71 15.75
C MET A 354 -8.79 4.13 16.68
N SER A 355 -8.41 3.45 17.75
CA SER A 355 -9.37 2.87 18.70
C SER A 355 -10.15 3.93 19.48
N LYS A 356 -9.54 5.08 19.79
CA LYS A 356 -10.23 6.26 20.36
C LYS A 356 -11.22 6.86 19.35
N LYS A 357 -10.75 7.06 18.12
CA LYS A 357 -11.56 7.68 17.06
C LYS A 357 -12.80 6.88 16.74
N TYR A 358 -12.68 5.56 16.70
CA TYR A 358 -13.75 4.63 16.32
C TYR A 358 -14.34 3.87 17.52
N ALA A 359 -14.21 4.40 18.74
CA ALA A 359 -14.71 3.76 19.95
C ALA A 359 -16.20 3.38 19.88
N ASP A 360 -17.01 4.28 19.34
CA ASP A 360 -18.47 4.11 19.20
C ASP A 360 -18.90 3.41 17.90
N TYR A 361 -17.97 2.93 17.06
CA TYR A 361 -18.28 2.32 15.75
C TYR A 361 -18.44 0.80 15.90
N PRO A 362 -19.64 0.23 15.71
CA PRO A 362 -19.88 -1.20 15.88
C PRO A 362 -19.29 -2.05 14.74
N ASN A 363 -18.88 -1.43 13.65
CA ASN A 363 -18.47 -2.06 12.40
C ASN A 363 -16.95 -2.06 12.18
N VAL A 364 -16.15 -1.53 13.12
CA VAL A 364 -14.68 -1.44 12.99
C VAL A 364 -14.02 -2.57 13.78
N LEU A 365 -13.18 -3.36 13.08
CA LEU A 365 -12.31 -4.39 13.60
C LEU A 365 -10.84 -3.96 13.40
N PHE A 366 -9.94 -4.46 14.23
CA PHE A 366 -8.52 -4.11 14.19
C PHE A 366 -7.67 -5.35 13.95
N GLU A 367 -6.86 -5.36 12.88
CA GLU A 367 -5.84 -6.37 12.62
C GLU A 367 -4.48 -5.78 12.95
N ILE A 368 -3.87 -6.29 14.02
CA ILE A 368 -2.70 -5.62 14.63
C ILE A 368 -1.35 -6.03 14.03
N CYS A 369 -1.31 -7.08 13.25
CA CYS A 369 -0.15 -7.46 12.43
C CYS A 369 -0.57 -8.46 11.35
N ASN A 370 -0.28 -8.12 10.08
CA ASN A 370 -0.64 -8.90 8.90
C ASN A 370 0.11 -10.24 8.82
N GLU A 371 1.41 -10.21 8.55
CA GLU A 371 2.21 -11.38 8.22
C GLU A 371 3.57 -11.42 8.94
N PRO A 372 3.61 -11.76 10.24
CA PRO A 372 4.87 -12.04 10.91
C PRO A 372 5.65 -13.15 10.20
N ASN A 373 6.93 -12.90 9.88
CA ASN A 373 7.74 -13.79 9.07
C ASN A 373 9.24 -13.72 9.43
N GLY A 374 10.15 -14.10 8.53
CA GLY A 374 11.60 -13.97 8.73
C GLY A 374 12.16 -14.74 9.91
N GLY A 375 11.43 -15.76 10.41
CA GLY A 375 11.82 -16.55 11.59
C GLY A 375 11.23 -16.04 12.90
N THR A 376 10.36 -15.02 12.86
CA THR A 376 9.58 -14.54 14.01
C THR A 376 8.68 -15.67 14.55
N GLN A 377 8.80 -15.94 15.84
CA GLN A 377 8.10 -17.02 16.52
C GLN A 377 6.90 -16.49 17.31
N TRP A 378 5.95 -17.39 17.62
CA TRP A 378 4.73 -17.03 18.35
C TRP A 378 4.97 -16.26 19.67
N PRO A 379 5.96 -16.58 20.53
CA PRO A 379 6.19 -15.81 21.75
C PRO A 379 6.56 -14.33 21.50
N GLN A 380 7.18 -13.99 20.35
CA GLN A 380 7.50 -12.61 19.99
C GLN A 380 6.22 -11.86 19.57
N ILE A 381 5.37 -12.51 18.79
CA ILE A 381 4.07 -11.98 18.35
C ILE A 381 3.15 -11.80 19.56
N LYS A 382 3.06 -12.82 20.44
CA LYS A 382 2.26 -12.76 21.66
C LYS A 382 2.70 -11.60 22.56
N LYS A 383 4.03 -11.41 22.75
CA LYS A 383 4.57 -10.27 23.50
C LYS A 383 4.14 -8.93 22.90
N TYR A 384 4.19 -8.78 21.58
CA TYR A 384 3.71 -7.57 20.89
C TYR A 384 2.21 -7.36 21.14
N ALA A 385 1.42 -8.40 20.98
CA ALA A 385 -0.02 -8.37 21.22
C ALA A 385 -0.38 -8.03 22.68
N ASP A 386 0.34 -8.59 23.66
CA ASP A 386 0.14 -8.32 25.10
C ASP A 386 0.41 -6.86 25.47
N GLU A 387 1.23 -6.14 24.71
CA GLU A 387 1.48 -4.71 24.90
C GLU A 387 0.47 -3.82 24.15
N LEU A 388 -0.03 -4.24 23.00
CA LEU A 388 -0.93 -3.44 22.16
C LEU A 388 -2.41 -3.64 22.46
N ILE A 389 -2.86 -4.85 22.72
CA ILE A 389 -4.26 -5.17 23.02
C ILE A 389 -4.83 -4.33 24.17
N PRO A 390 -4.12 -4.13 25.31
CA PRO A 390 -4.61 -3.28 26.39
C PRO A 390 -4.88 -1.83 25.95
N VAL A 391 -4.07 -1.31 25.03
CA VAL A 391 -4.23 0.06 24.49
C VAL A 391 -5.55 0.18 23.71
N ILE A 392 -5.81 -0.75 22.83
CA ILE A 392 -7.07 -0.79 22.06
C ILE A 392 -8.26 -0.98 23.01
N LYS A 393 -8.16 -1.94 23.93
CA LYS A 393 -9.24 -2.28 24.88
C LYS A 393 -9.57 -1.16 25.86
N ALA A 394 -8.59 -0.34 26.24
CA ALA A 394 -8.82 0.84 27.08
C ALA A 394 -9.71 1.89 26.39
N ASN A 395 -9.68 1.96 25.07
CA ASN A 395 -10.47 2.90 24.26
C ASN A 395 -11.78 2.29 23.75
N LYS A 396 -11.76 0.98 23.41
CA LYS A 396 -12.90 0.22 22.89
C LYS A 396 -12.85 -1.19 23.48
N GLU A 397 -13.49 -1.37 24.63
CA GLU A 397 -13.48 -2.63 25.40
C GLU A 397 -14.00 -3.84 24.58
N ASP A 398 -15.04 -3.61 23.77
CA ASP A 398 -15.68 -4.62 22.93
C ASP A 398 -14.98 -4.87 21.59
N ALA A 399 -13.88 -4.21 21.29
CA ALA A 399 -13.17 -4.33 20.01
C ALA A 399 -12.89 -5.80 19.65
N VAL A 400 -13.18 -6.19 18.42
CA VAL A 400 -12.64 -7.43 17.83
C VAL A 400 -11.24 -7.14 17.32
N ILE A 401 -10.26 -7.88 17.84
CA ILE A 401 -8.83 -7.72 17.50
C ILE A 401 -8.36 -9.02 16.84
N ILE A 402 -7.71 -8.87 15.69
CA ILE A 402 -7.19 -9.96 14.87
C ILE A 402 -5.67 -9.91 14.94
N VAL A 403 -5.05 -11.06 15.25
CA VAL A 403 -3.60 -11.17 15.49
C VAL A 403 -2.98 -12.09 14.46
N GLY A 404 -1.95 -11.63 13.76
CA GLY A 404 -1.15 -12.45 12.84
C GLY A 404 -0.46 -13.61 13.55
N THR A 405 -0.18 -14.67 12.81
CA THR A 405 0.52 -15.85 13.33
C THR A 405 1.86 -16.05 12.61
N PRO A 406 2.78 -16.91 13.10
CA PRO A 406 4.08 -17.08 12.46
C PRO A 406 3.97 -17.58 11.01
N THR A 407 5.09 -17.45 10.27
CA THR A 407 5.26 -17.98 8.91
C THR A 407 4.22 -17.42 7.93
N TRP A 408 4.18 -16.08 7.80
CA TRP A 408 3.21 -15.36 6.96
C TRP A 408 1.76 -15.73 7.31
N SER A 409 1.46 -15.70 8.61
CA SER A 409 0.13 -16.01 9.16
C SER A 409 -0.40 -17.41 8.77
N GLN A 410 0.48 -18.44 8.76
CA GLN A 410 0.13 -19.82 8.44
C GLN A 410 0.07 -20.75 9.66
N ASP A 411 0.71 -20.38 10.78
CA ASP A 411 0.95 -21.28 11.93
C ASP A 411 -0.06 -21.05 13.05
N VAL A 412 -1.36 -21.06 12.71
CA VAL A 412 -2.46 -20.93 13.69
C VAL A 412 -2.51 -22.08 14.70
N ASP A 413 -2.00 -23.26 14.34
CA ASP A 413 -1.88 -24.42 15.22
C ASP A 413 -0.87 -24.17 16.35
N ILE A 414 0.20 -23.44 16.10
CA ILE A 414 1.18 -23.00 17.11
C ILE A 414 0.53 -21.98 18.07
N ALA A 415 -0.19 -20.98 17.54
CA ALA A 415 -0.92 -20.03 18.38
C ALA A 415 -1.97 -20.72 19.25
N ALA A 416 -2.59 -21.80 18.76
CA ALA A 416 -3.58 -22.59 19.49
C ALA A 416 -3.00 -23.39 20.68
N GLU A 417 -1.68 -23.61 20.73
CA GLU A 417 -1.03 -24.27 21.89
C GLU A 417 -0.86 -23.30 23.08
N ASP A 418 -0.74 -22.00 22.81
CA ASP A 418 -0.51 -20.96 23.82
C ASP A 418 -1.26 -19.67 23.42
N PRO A 419 -2.60 -19.67 23.39
CA PRO A 419 -3.38 -18.53 22.95
C PRO A 419 -3.19 -17.31 23.85
N ILE A 420 -3.58 -16.12 23.36
CA ILE A 420 -3.63 -14.89 24.14
C ILE A 420 -4.76 -15.03 25.17
N GLU A 421 -4.44 -14.79 26.43
CA GLU A 421 -5.36 -14.94 27.56
C GLU A 421 -5.69 -13.57 28.19
N GLY A 422 -6.78 -13.50 28.95
CA GLY A 422 -7.19 -12.31 29.70
C GLY A 422 -7.98 -11.27 28.93
N TYR A 423 -8.21 -11.49 27.62
CA TYR A 423 -8.99 -10.59 26.78
C TYR A 423 -10.09 -11.34 26.02
N SER A 424 -11.24 -10.69 25.85
CA SER A 424 -12.31 -11.16 24.97
C SER A 424 -12.13 -10.66 23.55
N ASN A 425 -12.83 -11.26 22.60
CA ASN A 425 -12.89 -10.82 21.21
C ASN A 425 -11.52 -10.82 20.50
N ILE A 426 -10.72 -11.86 20.73
CA ILE A 426 -9.46 -12.08 20.02
C ILE A 426 -9.68 -13.13 18.95
N MET A 427 -9.23 -12.86 17.72
CA MET A 427 -9.17 -13.79 16.60
C MET A 427 -7.73 -13.91 16.10
N TYR A 428 -7.46 -15.00 15.40
CA TYR A 428 -6.12 -15.29 14.86
C TYR A 428 -6.22 -15.43 13.36
N THR A 429 -5.34 -14.73 12.63
CA THR A 429 -5.39 -14.81 11.18
C THR A 429 -4.66 -16.04 10.65
N LEU A 430 -5.26 -16.65 9.63
CA LEU A 430 -4.62 -17.62 8.76
C LEU A 430 -4.66 -17.08 7.32
N HIS A 431 -3.49 -17.06 6.66
CA HIS A 431 -3.38 -16.71 5.25
C HIS A 431 -3.12 -17.94 4.39
N PHE A 432 -3.70 -17.96 3.20
CA PHE A 432 -3.41 -18.98 2.22
C PHE A 432 -3.46 -18.48 0.78
N TYR A 433 -2.64 -19.09 -0.07
CA TYR A 433 -2.67 -18.97 -1.50
C TYR A 433 -2.91 -20.38 -2.08
N ALA A 434 -4.07 -20.61 -2.70
CA ALA A 434 -4.58 -21.96 -2.93
C ALA A 434 -3.70 -22.82 -3.83
N ALA A 435 -2.95 -22.22 -4.76
CA ALA A 435 -2.04 -22.97 -5.61
C ALA A 435 -0.77 -23.46 -4.88
N THR A 436 -0.38 -22.83 -3.75
CA THR A 436 0.76 -23.24 -2.91
C THR A 436 0.34 -24.01 -1.65
N HIS A 437 -0.64 -23.48 -0.91
CA HIS A 437 -1.03 -23.96 0.41
C HIS A 437 -2.14 -25.00 0.29
N LYS A 438 -1.79 -26.25 0.65
CA LYS A 438 -2.63 -27.44 0.47
C LYS A 438 -3.05 -28.01 1.83
N ASP A 439 -3.19 -29.36 1.91
CA ASP A 439 -3.61 -30.06 3.12
C ASP A 439 -2.71 -29.80 4.32
N ASN A 440 -1.44 -29.52 4.09
CA ASN A 440 -0.52 -29.18 5.18
C ASN A 440 -0.94 -27.92 5.95
N ILE A 441 -1.50 -26.91 5.28
CA ILE A 441 -2.00 -25.70 5.94
C ILE A 441 -3.47 -25.87 6.35
N ARG A 442 -4.30 -26.55 5.53
CA ARG A 442 -5.68 -26.89 5.91
C ARG A 442 -5.74 -27.67 7.22
N SER A 443 -4.83 -28.62 7.46
CA SER A 443 -4.76 -29.38 8.70
C SER A 443 -4.40 -28.54 9.92
N LYS A 444 -3.61 -27.46 9.76
CA LYS A 444 -3.32 -26.50 10.84
C LYS A 444 -4.60 -25.75 11.26
N LEU A 445 -5.41 -25.32 10.29
CA LEU A 445 -6.71 -24.71 10.56
C LEU A 445 -7.61 -25.66 11.37
N GLU A 446 -7.74 -26.92 10.93
CA GLU A 446 -8.56 -27.90 11.62
C GLU A 446 -8.04 -28.20 13.04
N THR A 447 -6.72 -28.27 13.21
CA THR A 447 -6.07 -28.43 14.51
C THR A 447 -6.39 -27.28 15.44
N ALA A 448 -6.20 -26.04 14.98
CA ALA A 448 -6.46 -24.85 15.77
C ALA A 448 -7.94 -24.71 16.16
N ARG A 449 -8.86 -24.97 15.23
CA ARG A 449 -10.30 -25.00 15.52
C ARG A 449 -10.67 -26.08 16.56
N SER A 450 -10.06 -27.25 16.47
CA SER A 450 -10.29 -28.33 17.44
C SER A 450 -9.84 -28.00 18.88
N LYS A 451 -8.91 -27.04 19.01
CA LYS A 451 -8.42 -26.49 20.27
C LYS A 451 -9.18 -25.26 20.78
N GLY A 452 -10.18 -24.81 20.03
CA GLY A 452 -11.02 -23.70 20.44
C GLY A 452 -10.55 -22.34 19.96
N LEU A 453 -9.61 -22.26 18.97
CA LEU A 453 -9.11 -21.00 18.46
C LEU A 453 -10.09 -20.36 17.47
N ALA A 454 -10.43 -19.09 17.67
CA ALA A 454 -11.22 -18.31 16.72
C ALA A 454 -10.33 -17.82 15.57
N ILE A 455 -10.63 -18.24 14.34
CA ILE A 455 -9.81 -17.97 13.16
C ILE A 455 -10.55 -17.04 12.21
N PHE A 456 -9.81 -16.07 11.64
CA PHE A 456 -10.21 -15.26 10.50
C PHE A 456 -9.19 -15.47 9.37
N ILE A 457 -9.64 -15.66 8.14
CA ILE A 457 -8.77 -15.67 6.97
C ILE A 457 -8.77 -14.25 6.40
N THR A 458 -7.91 -13.37 6.94
CA THR A 458 -7.88 -11.95 6.57
C THR A 458 -7.22 -11.69 5.23
N GLU A 459 -6.52 -12.70 4.69
CA GLU A 459 -5.95 -12.64 3.36
C GLU A 459 -5.92 -14.03 2.70
N PHE A 460 -6.37 -14.11 1.45
CA PHE A 460 -6.20 -15.29 0.61
C PHE A 460 -6.29 -14.96 -0.88
N SER A 461 -5.69 -15.80 -1.71
CA SER A 461 -5.94 -15.81 -3.16
C SER A 461 -5.96 -17.24 -3.71
N ILE A 462 -6.43 -17.40 -4.94
CA ILE A 462 -6.47 -18.70 -5.63
C ILE A 462 -5.20 -19.03 -6.41
N CYS A 463 -4.29 -18.06 -6.55
CA CYS A 463 -2.98 -18.23 -7.19
C CYS A 463 -1.95 -18.83 -6.23
N ASP A 464 -0.69 -18.88 -6.65
CA ASP A 464 0.42 -19.26 -5.79
C ASP A 464 0.85 -18.13 -4.84
N ALA A 465 1.72 -18.46 -3.87
CA ALA A 465 2.13 -17.55 -2.81
C ALA A 465 2.99 -16.35 -3.27
N SER A 466 3.37 -16.28 -4.54
CA SER A 466 4.00 -15.08 -5.10
C SER A 466 2.98 -13.96 -5.37
N GLY A 467 1.68 -14.26 -5.33
CA GLY A 467 0.61 -13.37 -5.75
C GLY A 467 0.46 -13.25 -7.27
N ASN A 468 1.42 -13.75 -8.05
CA ASN A 468 1.48 -13.56 -9.51
C ASN A 468 1.70 -14.86 -10.31
N GLY A 469 1.50 -16.02 -9.72
CA GLY A 469 1.64 -17.31 -10.38
C GLY A 469 0.32 -17.93 -10.83
N GLY A 470 0.38 -19.22 -11.16
CA GLY A 470 -0.79 -19.96 -11.63
C GLY A 470 -1.88 -20.12 -10.57
N VAL A 471 -3.13 -20.28 -11.02
CA VAL A 471 -4.29 -20.53 -10.15
C VAL A 471 -4.56 -22.02 -9.98
N ASP A 472 -5.13 -22.42 -8.82
CA ASP A 472 -5.59 -23.77 -8.54
C ASP A 472 -7.03 -23.75 -8.02
N TYR A 473 -7.97 -23.87 -8.94
CA TYR A 473 -9.41 -23.86 -8.63
C TYR A 473 -9.87 -25.04 -7.78
N ASP A 474 -9.25 -26.19 -7.90
CA ASP A 474 -9.66 -27.37 -7.11
C ASP A 474 -9.19 -27.25 -5.66
N SER A 475 -7.96 -26.80 -5.45
CA SER A 475 -7.49 -26.47 -4.10
C SER A 475 -8.27 -25.32 -3.47
N ALA A 476 -8.66 -24.30 -4.25
CA ALA A 476 -9.51 -23.22 -3.77
C ALA A 476 -10.89 -23.73 -3.30
N LYS A 477 -11.51 -24.65 -4.05
CA LYS A 477 -12.76 -25.31 -3.62
C LYS A 477 -12.58 -26.14 -2.33
N ASP A 478 -11.43 -26.81 -2.16
CA ASP A 478 -11.18 -27.56 -0.93
C ASP A 478 -11.00 -26.62 0.28
N TRP A 479 -10.39 -25.45 0.09
CA TRP A 479 -10.36 -24.39 1.09
C TRP A 479 -11.76 -23.91 1.47
N PHE A 480 -12.60 -23.61 0.47
CA PHE A 480 -13.96 -23.13 0.73
C PHE A 480 -14.87 -24.16 1.38
N LYS A 481 -14.65 -25.47 1.16
CA LYS A 481 -15.33 -26.52 1.95
C LYS A 481 -15.03 -26.41 3.45
N LEU A 482 -13.80 -26.05 3.84
CA LEU A 482 -13.43 -25.83 5.24
C LEU A 482 -13.97 -24.52 5.77
N ILE A 483 -13.89 -23.44 4.97
CA ILE A 483 -14.45 -22.13 5.28
C ILE A 483 -15.95 -22.26 5.58
N ASP A 484 -16.69 -22.93 4.74
CA ASP A 484 -18.14 -23.15 4.90
C ASP A 484 -18.44 -24.07 6.08
N LYS A 485 -17.68 -25.17 6.22
CA LYS A 485 -17.84 -26.14 7.33
C LYS A 485 -17.75 -25.49 8.71
N TYR A 486 -16.83 -24.54 8.86
CA TYR A 486 -16.53 -23.89 10.13
C TYR A 486 -17.05 -22.45 10.23
N ASN A 487 -17.81 -21.98 9.24
CA ASN A 487 -18.31 -20.60 9.14
C ASN A 487 -17.19 -19.55 9.34
N ILE A 488 -16.02 -19.77 8.72
CA ILE A 488 -14.85 -18.91 8.91
C ILE A 488 -14.99 -17.65 8.07
N SER A 489 -14.84 -16.50 8.70
CA SER A 489 -14.79 -15.19 8.02
C SER A 489 -13.53 -15.04 7.17
N TYR A 490 -13.63 -14.32 6.04
CA TYR A 490 -12.52 -14.17 5.11
C TYR A 490 -12.50 -12.80 4.39
N ALA A 491 -11.31 -12.40 3.92
CA ALA A 491 -11.11 -11.30 2.97
C ALA A 491 -10.14 -11.73 1.86
N ALA A 492 -10.56 -11.59 0.60
CA ALA A 492 -9.74 -11.96 -0.55
C ALA A 492 -8.71 -10.88 -0.88
N TRP A 493 -7.52 -11.27 -1.23
CA TRP A 493 -6.45 -10.42 -1.76
C TRP A 493 -6.49 -10.43 -3.28
N ASN A 494 -6.60 -9.30 -4.02
CA ASN A 494 -6.71 -7.94 -3.57
C ASN A 494 -7.54 -7.07 -4.54
N LEU A 495 -8.14 -6.01 -4.04
CA LEU A 495 -8.82 -4.99 -4.83
C LEU A 495 -7.79 -4.01 -5.41
N ALA A 496 -7.34 -4.30 -6.60
CA ALA A 496 -6.48 -3.46 -7.43
C ALA A 496 -6.55 -3.92 -8.89
N ASN A 497 -6.00 -3.12 -9.78
CA ASN A 497 -5.74 -3.46 -11.17
C ASN A 497 -4.24 -3.66 -11.46
N LYS A 498 -3.48 -4.09 -10.44
CA LYS A 498 -2.07 -4.43 -10.60
C LYS A 498 -1.90 -5.59 -11.57
N ASN A 499 -0.86 -5.57 -12.37
CA ASN A 499 -0.57 -6.67 -13.30
C ASN A 499 -0.02 -7.89 -12.55
N GLU A 500 -0.89 -8.53 -11.78
CA GLU A 500 -0.62 -9.77 -11.04
C GLU A 500 -1.88 -10.63 -10.94
N THR A 501 -1.71 -11.93 -10.76
CA THR A 501 -2.81 -12.91 -10.77
C THR A 501 -3.78 -12.74 -9.60
N SER A 502 -3.30 -12.27 -8.44
CA SER A 502 -4.14 -12.04 -7.25
C SER A 502 -5.04 -10.81 -7.36
N SER A 503 -4.72 -9.85 -8.24
CA SER A 503 -5.57 -8.68 -8.46
C SER A 503 -6.94 -9.07 -9.01
N LEU A 504 -8.00 -8.49 -8.45
CA LEU A 504 -9.37 -8.80 -8.83
C LEU A 504 -9.79 -8.11 -10.12
N ILE A 505 -9.20 -6.96 -10.41
CA ILE A 505 -9.48 -6.16 -11.60
C ILE A 505 -8.35 -6.36 -12.60
N ARG A 506 -8.68 -6.44 -13.88
CA ARG A 506 -7.70 -6.57 -14.95
C ARG A 506 -6.79 -5.35 -14.99
N SER A 507 -5.52 -5.55 -15.29
CA SER A 507 -4.52 -4.48 -15.36
C SER A 507 -4.76 -3.47 -16.49
N ASP A 508 -5.54 -3.83 -17.50
CA ASP A 508 -5.95 -2.94 -18.59
C ASP A 508 -7.27 -2.21 -18.32
N CYS A 509 -7.90 -2.42 -17.16
CA CYS A 509 -9.10 -1.71 -16.73
C CYS A 509 -8.71 -0.50 -15.87
N SER A 510 -9.11 0.70 -16.30
CA SER A 510 -8.88 1.96 -15.57
C SER A 510 -9.99 2.34 -14.60
N LYS A 511 -11.08 1.56 -14.55
CA LYS A 511 -12.18 1.83 -13.61
C LYS A 511 -11.80 1.45 -12.20
N THR A 512 -12.22 2.25 -11.25
CA THR A 512 -12.07 1.99 -9.82
C THR A 512 -13.36 1.53 -9.13
N SER A 513 -14.46 1.37 -9.90
CA SER A 513 -15.76 0.90 -9.40
C SER A 513 -16.66 0.44 -10.57
N GLY A 514 -17.79 -0.25 -10.28
CA GLY A 514 -18.81 -0.59 -11.27
C GLY A 514 -18.32 -1.53 -12.37
N TRP A 515 -17.50 -2.50 -12.02
CA TRP A 515 -16.89 -3.43 -12.98
C TRP A 515 -17.88 -4.48 -13.48
N ASN A 516 -17.93 -4.63 -14.80
CA ASN A 516 -18.56 -5.79 -15.44
C ASN A 516 -17.61 -7.01 -15.44
N ASP A 517 -18.14 -8.19 -15.80
CA ASP A 517 -17.36 -9.43 -15.76
C ASP A 517 -16.15 -9.42 -16.72
N GLU A 518 -16.19 -8.65 -17.80
CA GLU A 518 -15.10 -8.53 -18.78
C GLU A 518 -13.91 -7.71 -18.25
N GLU A 519 -14.14 -6.89 -17.23
CA GLU A 519 -13.14 -6.04 -16.57
C GLU A 519 -12.49 -6.73 -15.37
N LEU A 520 -13.00 -7.91 -14.99
CA LEU A 520 -12.45 -8.70 -13.90
C LEU A 520 -11.35 -9.65 -14.39
N SER A 521 -10.37 -9.90 -13.52
CA SER A 521 -9.40 -10.97 -13.73
C SER A 521 -10.06 -12.35 -13.52
N ASP A 522 -9.35 -13.42 -13.83
CA ASP A 522 -9.81 -14.79 -13.54
C ASP A 522 -10.06 -14.98 -12.02
N THR A 523 -9.20 -14.40 -11.18
CA THR A 523 -9.37 -14.40 -9.72
C THR A 523 -10.61 -13.62 -9.31
N GLY A 524 -10.84 -12.43 -9.90
CA GLY A 524 -12.01 -11.60 -9.65
C GLY A 524 -13.32 -12.29 -10.06
N LEU A 525 -13.36 -12.88 -11.24
CA LEU A 525 -14.52 -13.64 -11.73
C LEU A 525 -14.85 -14.84 -10.83
N TRP A 526 -13.82 -15.57 -10.42
CA TRP A 526 -13.99 -16.72 -9.53
C TRP A 526 -14.53 -16.27 -8.17
N LEU A 527 -13.94 -15.24 -7.58
CA LEU A 527 -14.35 -14.71 -6.27
C LEU A 527 -15.78 -14.18 -6.30
N LYS A 528 -16.14 -13.33 -7.27
CA LYS A 528 -17.51 -12.80 -7.43
C LYS A 528 -18.54 -13.93 -7.47
N LYS A 529 -18.22 -14.99 -8.19
CA LYS A 529 -19.08 -16.18 -8.25
C LYS A 529 -19.14 -16.90 -6.91
N GLN A 530 -18.01 -17.07 -6.22
CA GLN A 530 -17.94 -17.77 -4.93
C GLN A 530 -18.69 -17.04 -3.82
N MET A 531 -18.67 -15.71 -3.81
CA MET A 531 -19.32 -14.89 -2.78
C MET A 531 -20.85 -14.83 -2.95
N ASN A 532 -21.36 -15.05 -4.16
CA ASN A 532 -22.79 -15.05 -4.50
C ASN A 532 -23.46 -16.43 -4.35
N TYR A 533 -22.70 -17.43 -3.92
CA TYR A 533 -23.24 -18.72 -3.54
C TYR A 533 -23.48 -18.76 -2.02
#